data_83407ab13b66af5a7b846aff4414f9c1
#
_entry.id   83407ab13b66af5a7b846aff4414f9c1
#
_cell.length_a   1.000
_cell.length_b   1.000
_cell.length_c   1.000
_cell.angle_alpha   90.00
_cell.angle_beta   90.00
_cell.angle_gamma   90.00
#
_symmetry.space_group_name_H-M   'P 1'
#
loop_
_entity.id
_entity.type
_entity.pdbx_description
1 polymer ?
#
loop_
_entity_poly.entity_id
_entity_poly.type
_entity_poly.pdbx_seq_one_letter_code
_entity_poly.pdbx_strand_id
1 'polypeptide(L)'
;VPAWFENAKFGIFIHWGLYSVPAWSPKGTYSEWYKYWLDKKTLMGNGNFTGTEIYDYHRKMYGEDFTYADFAPMFKALSYDPEEWADLFEHSGAKYVVLTTKHHDGFALWPSREASISYGRPWNSMEIGAHRDLVGEYVNALRKTDIKVGCYFSLREWDNPLYNKETMDLFYERHWFPQLQDLVNRYKPDLI
;
A
#
# COMPACT_ATOMS: atom_id res chain seq x y z
N VAL A 1 12.59 5.14 21.29
CA VAL A 1 12.66 5.75 19.93
C VAL A 1 14.14 5.98 19.62
N PRO A 2 14.65 5.62 18.43
CA PRO A 2 16.04 5.85 18.07
C PRO A 2 16.36 7.34 17.97
N ALA A 3 17.55 7.73 18.43
CA ALA A 3 17.99 9.14 18.40
C ALA A 3 17.96 9.75 16.99
N TRP A 4 18.25 8.97 15.95
CA TRP A 4 18.19 9.45 14.57
C TRP A 4 16.79 9.92 14.19
N PHE A 5 15.73 9.20 14.65
CA PHE A 5 14.34 9.56 14.36
C PHE A 5 13.91 10.83 15.10
N GLU A 6 14.29 10.94 16.38
CA GLU A 6 14.03 12.16 17.16
C GLU A 6 14.69 13.40 16.56
N ASN A 7 15.87 13.23 15.96
CA ASN A 7 16.65 14.32 15.36
C ASN A 7 16.26 14.60 13.89
N ALA A 8 15.57 13.70 13.22
CA ALA A 8 15.24 13.80 11.79
C ALA A 8 14.36 15.02 11.47
N LYS A 9 13.36 15.32 12.31
CA LYS A 9 12.41 16.47 12.20
C LYS A 9 11.54 16.49 10.95
N PHE A 10 12.07 16.08 9.77
CA PHE A 10 11.35 16.08 8.51
C PHE A 10 11.48 14.72 7.81
N GLY A 11 10.35 14.12 7.52
CA GLY A 11 10.22 12.89 6.74
C GLY A 11 9.04 12.96 5.80
N ILE A 12 9.03 12.10 4.80
CA ILE A 12 7.96 12.00 3.79
C ILE A 12 7.25 10.66 3.97
N PHE A 13 5.93 10.68 3.94
CA PHE A 13 5.10 9.48 3.93
C PHE A 13 4.36 9.38 2.60
N ILE A 14 4.46 8.24 1.92
CA ILE A 14 3.88 8.04 0.58
C ILE A 14 2.82 6.94 0.66
N HIS A 15 1.58 7.29 0.30
CA HIS A 15 0.52 6.33 0.01
C HIS A 15 0.50 6.03 -1.49
N TRP A 16 0.84 4.80 -1.86
CA TRP A 16 0.86 4.35 -3.25
C TRP A 16 0.48 2.86 -3.34
N GLY A 17 -0.44 2.52 -4.22
CA GLY A 17 -0.97 1.17 -4.36
C GLY A 17 -2.11 1.11 -5.37
N LEU A 18 -2.93 0.05 -5.34
CA LEU A 18 -4.03 -0.13 -6.30
C LEU A 18 -5.01 1.04 -6.32
N TYR A 19 -5.26 1.67 -5.18
CA TYR A 19 -6.12 2.86 -5.06
C TYR A 19 -5.59 4.07 -5.83
N SER A 20 -4.33 4.05 -6.25
CA SER A 20 -3.74 5.09 -7.12
C SER A 20 -4.17 4.92 -8.59
N VAL A 21 -4.75 3.78 -8.98
CA VAL A 21 -5.30 3.59 -10.34
C VAL A 21 -6.53 4.45 -10.54
N PRO A 22 -7.60 4.34 -9.73
CA PRO A 22 -8.72 5.27 -9.81
C PRO A 22 -8.33 6.68 -9.36
N ALA A 23 -7.40 6.83 -8.42
CA ALA A 23 -6.87 8.08 -7.89
C ALA A 23 -7.95 9.13 -7.61
N TRP A 24 -9.09 8.69 -7.08
CA TRP A 24 -10.27 9.53 -6.91
C TRP A 24 -10.88 9.37 -5.51
N SER A 25 -11.30 10.48 -4.95
CA SER A 25 -12.15 10.54 -3.77
C SER A 25 -12.99 11.81 -3.79
N PRO A 26 -14.16 11.83 -3.13
CA PRO A 26 -14.91 13.06 -2.91
C PRO A 26 -14.10 14.07 -2.09
N LYS A 27 -14.41 15.37 -2.27
CA LYS A 27 -13.78 16.42 -1.48
C LYS A 27 -13.95 16.17 0.02
N GLY A 28 -12.86 16.21 0.76
CA GLY A 28 -12.84 15.99 2.21
C GLY A 28 -12.67 14.56 2.64
N THR A 29 -12.42 13.65 1.69
CA THR A 29 -12.03 12.26 1.95
C THR A 29 -10.69 11.94 1.29
N TYR A 30 -10.25 10.70 1.39
CA TYR A 30 -8.93 10.25 0.94
C TYR A 30 -9.03 8.96 0.14
N SER A 31 -8.25 8.86 -0.94
CA SER A 31 -8.37 7.81 -1.95
C SER A 31 -7.78 6.45 -1.54
N GLU A 32 -6.86 6.43 -0.58
CA GLU A 32 -6.24 5.17 -0.12
C GLU A 32 -7.23 4.23 0.58
N TRP A 33 -8.42 4.73 0.96
CA TRP A 33 -9.52 3.94 1.48
C TRP A 33 -10.59 3.64 0.44
N TYR A 34 -10.32 3.85 -0.84
CA TYR A 34 -11.26 3.63 -1.95
C TYR A 34 -11.98 2.28 -1.85
N LYS A 35 -11.23 1.18 -1.65
CA LYS A 35 -11.78 -0.17 -1.48
C LYS A 35 -12.78 -0.26 -0.33
N TYR A 36 -12.43 0.29 0.82
CA TYR A 36 -13.30 0.26 2.00
C TYR A 36 -14.64 0.98 1.76
N TRP A 37 -14.58 2.17 1.17
CA TRP A 37 -15.78 2.94 0.85
C TRP A 37 -16.63 2.26 -0.22
N LEU A 38 -15.98 1.67 -1.23
CA LEU A 38 -16.65 0.93 -2.31
C LEU A 38 -17.51 -0.22 -1.74
N ASP A 39 -16.96 -0.99 -0.78
CA ASP A 39 -17.67 -2.15 -0.21
C ASP A 39 -18.74 -1.75 0.78
N LYS A 40 -18.44 -0.80 1.62
CA LYS A 40 -19.34 -0.47 2.74
C LYS A 40 -20.56 0.30 2.31
N LYS A 41 -20.49 1.06 1.23
CA LYS A 41 -21.60 1.93 0.76
C LYS A 41 -22.14 2.82 1.88
N THR A 42 -21.32 3.13 2.90
CA THR A 42 -21.75 3.77 4.14
C THR A 42 -20.87 4.93 4.51
N LEU A 43 -21.49 5.85 5.24
CA LEU A 43 -20.89 6.99 5.90
C LEU A 43 -19.80 6.57 6.89
N MET A 44 -18.59 7.05 6.68
CA MET A 44 -17.64 7.29 7.75
C MET A 44 -16.87 8.57 7.43
N GLY A 45 -17.20 9.66 8.09
CA GLY A 45 -16.54 10.95 7.95
C GLY A 45 -17.36 12.07 8.55
N ASN A 46 -16.82 13.23 8.67
CA ASN A 46 -17.32 14.40 9.37
C ASN A 46 -18.61 15.02 8.77
N GLY A 47 -19.62 14.21 8.46
CA GLY A 47 -20.97 14.66 8.18
C GLY A 47 -21.30 15.08 6.74
N ASN A 48 -20.35 15.18 5.83
CA ASN A 48 -20.59 15.65 4.46
C ASN A 48 -20.37 14.60 3.36
N PHE A 49 -20.06 13.37 3.74
CA PHE A 49 -19.79 12.27 2.83
C PHE A 49 -20.80 11.14 3.07
N THR A 50 -21.55 10.76 2.05
CA THR A 50 -22.62 9.75 2.18
C THR A 50 -22.12 8.32 2.07
N GLY A 51 -20.88 8.09 1.61
CA GLY A 51 -20.29 6.78 1.36
C GLY A 51 -20.73 6.15 0.05
N THR A 52 -21.73 6.73 -0.62
CA THR A 52 -22.20 6.25 -1.93
C THR A 52 -21.40 6.85 -3.08
N GLU A 53 -20.77 8.00 -2.89
CA GLU A 53 -20.11 8.73 -3.96
C GLU A 53 -18.99 7.92 -4.62
N ILE A 54 -18.21 7.15 -3.84
CA ILE A 54 -17.17 6.27 -4.41
C ILE A 54 -17.83 5.13 -5.18
N TYR A 55 -18.89 4.53 -4.65
CA TYR A 55 -19.62 3.46 -5.31
C TYR A 55 -20.25 3.96 -6.64
N ASP A 56 -20.90 5.12 -6.62
CA ASP A 56 -21.54 5.71 -7.81
C ASP A 56 -20.50 6.11 -8.86
N TYR A 57 -19.38 6.70 -8.43
CA TYR A 57 -18.24 6.99 -9.29
C TYR A 57 -17.68 5.72 -9.92
N HIS A 58 -17.45 4.68 -9.11
CA HIS A 58 -16.88 3.42 -9.55
C HIS A 58 -17.75 2.78 -10.66
N ARG A 59 -19.05 2.65 -10.41
CA ARG A 59 -19.99 2.09 -11.39
C ARG A 59 -20.07 2.92 -12.67
N LYS A 60 -20.08 4.23 -12.54
CA LYS A 60 -20.10 5.15 -13.68
C LYS A 60 -18.86 5.03 -14.56
N MET A 61 -17.69 4.91 -13.95
CA MET A 61 -16.40 4.92 -14.66
C MET A 61 -15.99 3.54 -15.19
N TYR A 62 -16.29 2.48 -14.45
CA TYR A 62 -15.77 1.14 -14.71
C TYR A 62 -16.86 0.09 -15.01
N GLY A 63 -18.11 0.37 -14.67
CA GLY A 63 -19.23 -0.55 -14.84
C GLY A 63 -19.58 -1.32 -13.55
N GLU A 64 -20.72 -2.04 -13.61
CA GLU A 64 -21.25 -2.74 -12.42
C GLU A 64 -20.44 -3.97 -12.01
N ASP A 65 -19.89 -4.68 -13.00
CA ASP A 65 -19.17 -5.94 -12.80
C ASP A 65 -17.68 -5.74 -12.49
N PHE A 66 -17.15 -4.52 -12.65
CA PHE A 66 -15.76 -4.21 -12.35
C PHE A 66 -15.53 -4.16 -10.86
N THR A 67 -14.60 -4.98 -10.38
CA THR A 67 -14.26 -5.09 -8.96
C THR A 67 -12.98 -4.31 -8.63
N TYR A 68 -12.72 -4.09 -7.33
CA TYR A 68 -11.44 -3.51 -6.92
C TYR A 68 -10.23 -4.33 -7.37
N ALA A 69 -10.38 -5.65 -7.44
CA ALA A 69 -9.31 -6.53 -7.89
C ALA A 69 -8.91 -6.31 -9.36
N ASP A 70 -9.83 -5.82 -10.17
CA ASP A 70 -9.57 -5.54 -11.58
C ASP A 70 -8.63 -4.34 -11.79
N PHE A 71 -8.37 -3.55 -10.75
CA PHE A 71 -7.30 -2.55 -10.77
C PHE A 71 -5.90 -3.15 -10.73
N ALA A 72 -5.72 -4.38 -10.21
CA ALA A 72 -4.39 -4.97 -10.08
C ALA A 72 -3.64 -5.10 -11.42
N PRO A 73 -4.24 -5.62 -12.52
CA PRO A 73 -3.57 -5.64 -13.81
C PRO A 73 -3.36 -4.23 -14.42
N MET A 74 -4.08 -3.22 -13.93
CA MET A 74 -3.96 -1.83 -14.40
C MET A 74 -2.84 -1.05 -13.68
N PHE A 75 -2.41 -1.51 -12.51
CA PHE A 75 -1.34 -0.89 -11.74
C PHE A 75 0.04 -1.18 -12.36
N LYS A 76 0.39 -0.43 -13.40
CA LYS A 76 1.58 -0.66 -14.22
C LYS A 76 2.85 0.02 -13.73
N ALA A 77 2.74 1.05 -12.88
CA ALA A 77 3.87 1.85 -12.39
C ALA A 77 4.80 2.38 -13.51
N LEU A 78 4.23 2.77 -14.66
CA LEU A 78 5.00 3.13 -15.87
C LEU A 78 5.89 4.36 -15.69
N SER A 79 5.43 5.32 -14.89
CA SER A 79 6.15 6.57 -14.60
C SER A 79 6.95 6.48 -13.30
N TYR A 80 7.10 5.29 -12.72
CA TYR A 80 7.88 5.12 -11.51
C TYR A 80 9.36 4.96 -11.84
N ASP A 81 10.13 5.98 -11.50
CA ASP A 81 11.60 5.98 -11.50
C ASP A 81 12.08 6.14 -10.04
N PRO A 82 12.64 5.08 -9.44
CA PRO A 82 13.08 5.12 -8.04
C PRO A 82 14.28 6.03 -7.81
N GLU A 83 15.14 6.23 -8.81
CA GLU A 83 16.28 7.14 -8.70
C GLU A 83 15.83 8.60 -8.71
N GLU A 84 14.91 8.96 -9.61
CA GLU A 84 14.28 10.30 -9.62
C GLU A 84 13.57 10.62 -8.32
N TRP A 85 12.88 9.62 -7.74
CA TRP A 85 12.25 9.77 -6.43
C TRP A 85 13.29 10.00 -5.32
N ALA A 86 14.36 9.22 -5.30
CA ALA A 86 15.43 9.36 -4.30
C ALA A 86 16.08 10.75 -4.37
N ASP A 87 16.40 11.21 -5.58
CA ASP A 87 16.95 12.55 -5.82
C ASP A 87 16.00 13.65 -5.34
N LEU A 88 14.71 13.54 -5.64
CA LEU A 88 13.70 14.50 -5.19
C LEU A 88 13.62 14.56 -3.66
N PHE A 89 13.62 13.41 -2.99
CA PHE A 89 13.57 13.35 -1.53
C PHE A 89 14.83 13.93 -0.89
N GLU A 90 16.00 13.64 -1.44
CA GLU A 90 17.26 14.20 -0.96
C GLU A 90 17.29 15.72 -1.10
N HIS A 91 16.91 16.24 -2.27
CA HIS A 91 16.83 17.68 -2.51
C HIS A 91 15.76 18.39 -1.64
N SER A 92 14.72 17.68 -1.23
CA SER A 92 13.72 18.22 -0.30
C SER A 92 14.25 18.43 1.13
N GLY A 93 15.36 17.77 1.47
CA GLY A 93 15.95 17.77 2.81
C GLY A 93 15.36 16.72 3.74
N ALA A 94 14.51 15.80 3.25
CA ALA A 94 13.95 14.71 4.03
C ALA A 94 15.05 13.82 4.62
N LYS A 95 14.83 13.36 5.86
CA LYS A 95 15.76 12.49 6.58
C LYS A 95 15.31 11.03 6.61
N TYR A 96 14.05 10.80 6.35
CA TYR A 96 13.48 9.47 6.16
C TYR A 96 12.28 9.54 5.21
N VAL A 97 12.02 8.44 4.54
CA VAL A 97 10.84 8.29 3.68
C VAL A 97 10.16 6.97 4.04
N VAL A 98 8.83 6.98 4.11
CA VAL A 98 8.01 5.80 4.39
C VAL A 98 7.10 5.53 3.21
N LEU A 99 7.26 4.38 2.57
CA LEU A 99 6.38 3.90 1.50
C LEU A 99 5.35 2.91 2.06
N THR A 100 4.09 3.01 1.63
CA THR A 100 3.09 1.96 1.88
C THR A 100 3.44 0.70 1.08
N THR A 101 4.24 -0.18 1.66
CA THR A 101 4.63 -1.44 1.00
C THR A 101 3.45 -2.41 0.86
N LYS A 102 2.52 -2.35 1.80
CA LYS A 102 1.21 -3.02 1.76
C LYS A 102 0.21 -2.18 2.55
N HIS A 103 -0.89 -1.78 1.93
CA HIS A 103 -2.01 -1.10 2.58
C HIS A 103 -3.10 -2.10 3.03
N HIS A 104 -4.25 -1.62 3.51
CA HIS A 104 -5.35 -2.44 4.03
C HIS A 104 -6.03 -3.33 2.97
N ASP A 105 -5.81 -3.09 1.69
CA ASP A 105 -6.26 -3.95 0.59
C ASP A 105 -5.43 -5.24 0.44
N GLY A 106 -4.34 -5.35 1.20
CA GLY A 106 -3.46 -6.51 1.22
C GLY A 106 -2.57 -6.66 -0.01
N PHE A 107 -2.65 -5.75 -0.98
CA PHE A 107 -1.80 -5.80 -2.17
C PHE A 107 -0.36 -5.43 -1.83
N ALA A 108 0.57 -6.35 -2.06
CA ALA A 108 1.98 -6.16 -1.74
C ALA A 108 2.74 -5.54 -2.92
N LEU A 109 3.52 -4.48 -2.66
CA LEU A 109 4.37 -3.84 -3.67
C LEU A 109 5.73 -4.53 -3.85
N TRP A 110 5.86 -5.77 -3.37
CA TRP A 110 7.05 -6.64 -3.52
C TRP A 110 6.61 -8.08 -3.79
N PRO A 111 7.52 -9.00 -4.22
CA PRO A 111 7.16 -10.39 -4.52
C PRO A 111 6.80 -11.20 -3.25
N SER A 112 5.69 -10.84 -2.62
CA SER A 112 5.14 -11.52 -1.44
C SER A 112 4.33 -12.73 -1.84
N ARG A 113 4.88 -13.92 -1.61
CA ARG A 113 4.18 -15.18 -1.79
C ARG A 113 2.99 -15.32 -0.85
N GLU A 114 3.11 -14.82 0.37
CA GLU A 114 2.08 -14.86 1.42
C GLU A 114 0.82 -14.13 0.98
N ALA A 115 0.96 -12.98 0.29
CA ALA A 115 -0.18 -12.26 -0.25
C ALA A 115 -0.96 -13.14 -1.24
N SER A 116 -0.30 -13.68 -2.24
CA SER A 116 -0.96 -14.47 -3.29
C SER A 116 -1.58 -15.77 -2.75
N ILE A 117 -0.93 -16.45 -1.81
CA ILE A 117 -1.48 -17.65 -1.17
C ILE A 117 -2.73 -17.31 -0.37
N SER A 118 -2.69 -16.27 0.47
CA SER A 118 -3.81 -15.93 1.34
C SER A 118 -5.04 -15.45 0.56
N TYR A 119 -4.83 -14.70 -0.51
CA TYR A 119 -5.91 -14.21 -1.37
C TYR A 119 -6.35 -15.21 -2.45
N GLY A 120 -5.64 -16.34 -2.63
CA GLY A 120 -5.93 -17.35 -3.65
C GLY A 120 -5.81 -16.85 -5.09
N ARG A 121 -5.04 -15.79 -5.32
CA ARG A 121 -4.81 -15.15 -6.63
C ARG A 121 -3.50 -14.37 -6.61
N PRO A 122 -2.92 -13.99 -7.76
CA PRO A 122 -1.82 -13.03 -7.82
C PRO A 122 -2.21 -11.73 -7.09
N TRP A 123 -1.51 -11.41 -5.97
CA TRP A 123 -1.85 -10.26 -5.14
C TRP A 123 -0.61 -9.49 -4.70
N ASN A 124 0.37 -9.39 -5.61
CA ASN A 124 1.56 -8.58 -5.44
C ASN A 124 2.03 -8.00 -6.78
N SER A 125 2.84 -6.94 -6.71
CA SER A 125 3.29 -6.17 -7.88
C SER A 125 4.21 -6.95 -8.82
N MET A 126 4.83 -8.04 -8.37
CA MET A 126 5.67 -8.89 -9.22
C MET A 126 4.85 -9.85 -10.09
N GLU A 127 3.77 -10.40 -9.54
CA GLU A 127 2.94 -11.39 -10.23
C GLU A 127 1.88 -10.76 -11.14
N ILE A 128 1.43 -9.55 -10.81
CA ILE A 128 0.39 -8.86 -11.57
C ILE A 128 0.65 -7.35 -11.64
N GLY A 129 0.25 -6.73 -12.71
CA GLY A 129 0.31 -5.27 -12.92
C GLY A 129 1.69 -4.81 -13.36
N ALA A 130 2.50 -4.32 -12.45
CA ALA A 130 3.81 -3.75 -12.76
C ALA A 130 4.86 -4.78 -13.18
N HIS A 131 4.76 -6.02 -12.69
CA HIS A 131 5.77 -7.08 -12.85
C HIS A 131 7.16 -6.64 -12.37
N ARG A 132 7.18 -5.87 -11.27
CA ARG A 132 8.37 -5.27 -10.68
C ARG A 132 8.36 -5.45 -9.17
N ASP A 133 9.56 -5.56 -8.57
CA ASP A 133 9.78 -5.45 -7.13
C ASP A 133 9.91 -3.96 -6.76
N LEU A 134 8.76 -3.28 -6.65
CA LEU A 134 8.73 -1.82 -6.44
C LEU A 134 9.34 -1.42 -5.09
N VAL A 135 9.22 -2.27 -4.07
CA VAL A 135 9.87 -2.02 -2.76
C VAL A 135 11.37 -2.20 -2.85
N GLY A 136 11.84 -3.25 -3.53
CA GLY A 136 13.28 -3.47 -3.73
C GLY A 136 13.94 -2.33 -4.48
N GLU A 137 13.30 -1.84 -5.53
CA GLU A 137 13.76 -0.70 -6.31
C GLU A 137 13.81 0.58 -5.45
N TYR A 138 12.74 0.88 -4.69
CA TYR A 138 12.68 2.00 -3.75
C TYR A 138 13.81 1.95 -2.71
N VAL A 139 14.00 0.80 -2.07
CA VAL A 139 15.03 0.62 -1.06
C VAL A 139 16.43 0.77 -1.65
N ASN A 140 16.67 0.19 -2.82
CA ASN A 140 17.98 0.25 -3.48
C ASN A 140 18.34 1.67 -3.89
N ALA A 141 17.38 2.47 -4.37
CA ALA A 141 17.62 3.86 -4.72
C ALA A 141 17.92 4.71 -3.47
N LEU A 142 17.08 4.63 -2.43
CA LEU A 142 17.29 5.40 -1.19
C LEU A 142 18.61 5.06 -0.47
N ARG A 143 19.10 3.82 -0.60
CA ARG A 143 20.37 3.43 0.02
C ARG A 143 21.61 4.05 -0.62
N LYS A 144 21.47 4.73 -1.75
CA LYS A 144 22.51 5.55 -2.35
C LYS A 144 22.58 6.95 -1.74
N THR A 145 21.64 7.29 -0.88
CA THR A 145 21.51 8.58 -0.17
C THR A 145 21.68 8.38 1.34
N ASP A 146 21.67 9.47 2.10
CA ASP A 146 21.66 9.46 3.56
C ASP A 146 20.25 9.30 4.18
N ILE A 147 19.21 9.10 3.34
CA ILE A 147 17.81 9.00 3.75
C ILE A 147 17.54 7.62 4.39
N LYS A 148 16.91 7.63 5.55
CA LYS A 148 16.46 6.40 6.22
C LYS A 148 15.23 5.81 5.53
N VAL A 149 15.26 4.49 5.34
CA VAL A 149 14.23 3.74 4.62
C VAL A 149 13.14 3.29 5.57
N GLY A 150 11.92 3.76 5.35
CA GLY A 150 10.72 3.32 6.06
C GLY A 150 9.80 2.47 5.17
N CYS A 151 9.18 1.49 5.80
CA CYS A 151 8.16 0.63 5.18
C CYS A 151 6.89 0.66 6.02
N TYR A 152 5.79 1.22 5.50
CA TYR A 152 4.51 1.02 6.14
C TYR A 152 3.96 -0.36 5.76
N PHE A 153 3.63 -1.15 6.75
CA PHE A 153 3.07 -2.49 6.61
C PHE A 153 1.77 -2.60 7.41
N SER A 154 0.64 -2.66 6.72
CA SER A 154 -0.67 -2.71 7.37
C SER A 154 -0.86 -4.01 8.16
N LEU A 155 -1.30 -3.86 9.42
CA LEU A 155 -1.79 -4.98 10.21
C LEU A 155 -3.19 -5.43 9.75
N ARG A 156 -4.05 -4.47 9.40
CA ARG A 156 -5.42 -4.73 8.97
C ARG A 156 -5.46 -5.07 7.48
N GLU A 157 -6.28 -6.06 7.13
CA GLU A 157 -6.60 -6.39 5.74
C GLU A 157 -8.11 -6.60 5.57
N TRP A 158 -8.75 -5.76 4.75
CA TRP A 158 -10.22 -5.72 4.65
C TRP A 158 -10.84 -6.99 4.08
N ASP A 159 -10.19 -7.60 3.08
CA ASP A 159 -10.73 -8.74 2.31
C ASP A 159 -9.92 -10.02 2.46
N ASN A 160 -8.95 -10.05 3.37
CA ASN A 160 -8.22 -11.28 3.60
C ASN A 160 -9.14 -12.34 4.20
N PRO A 161 -9.28 -13.52 3.59
CA PRO A 161 -10.18 -14.57 4.07
C PRO A 161 -9.91 -15.00 5.52
N LEU A 162 -8.66 -14.87 5.98
CA LEU A 162 -8.26 -15.21 7.35
C LEU A 162 -8.46 -14.05 8.34
N TYR A 163 -8.70 -12.81 7.87
CA TYR A 163 -8.86 -11.65 8.73
C TYR A 163 -10.30 -11.52 9.27
N ASN A 164 -10.68 -12.44 10.16
CA ASN A 164 -11.95 -12.43 10.85
C ASN A 164 -11.80 -12.98 12.28
N LYS A 165 -12.83 -12.85 13.10
CA LYS A 165 -12.77 -13.20 14.52
C LYS A 165 -12.43 -14.68 14.79
N GLU A 166 -12.85 -15.58 13.90
CA GLU A 166 -12.71 -17.03 14.09
C GLU A 166 -11.31 -17.53 13.67
N THR A 167 -10.66 -16.85 12.73
CA THR A 167 -9.40 -17.27 12.12
C THR A 167 -8.26 -16.28 12.32
N MET A 168 -8.41 -15.32 13.23
CA MET A 168 -7.41 -14.28 13.48
C MET A 168 -6.03 -14.85 13.87
N ASP A 169 -6.00 -15.92 14.67
CA ASP A 169 -4.72 -16.57 15.04
C ASP A 169 -4.02 -17.16 13.79
N LEU A 170 -4.80 -17.79 12.91
CA LEU A 170 -4.29 -18.31 11.64
C LEU A 170 -3.81 -17.18 10.71
N PHE A 171 -4.51 -16.04 10.71
CA PHE A 171 -4.09 -14.85 9.97
C PHE A 171 -2.68 -14.40 10.42
N TYR A 172 -2.47 -14.28 11.73
CA TYR A 172 -1.16 -13.88 12.26
C TYR A 172 -0.07 -14.92 11.98
N GLU A 173 -0.36 -16.20 12.21
CA GLU A 173 0.61 -17.29 12.10
C GLU A 173 0.99 -17.60 10.65
N ARG A 174 0.01 -17.63 9.73
CA ARG A 174 0.20 -18.14 8.36
C ARG A 174 0.36 -17.05 7.30
N HIS A 175 -0.03 -15.83 7.62
CA HIS A 175 -0.01 -14.73 6.65
C HIS A 175 0.77 -13.52 7.17
N TRP A 176 0.27 -12.84 8.18
CA TRP A 176 0.79 -11.53 8.59
C TRP A 176 2.24 -11.59 9.06
N PHE A 177 2.57 -12.48 9.97
CA PHE A 177 3.92 -12.57 10.55
C PHE A 177 4.96 -13.09 9.55
N PRO A 178 4.71 -14.18 8.78
CA PRO A 178 5.62 -14.60 7.72
C PRO A 178 5.85 -13.52 6.65
N GLN A 179 4.80 -12.80 6.27
CA GLN A 179 4.90 -11.71 5.31
C GLN A 179 5.72 -10.54 5.83
N LEU A 180 5.54 -10.16 7.11
CA LEU A 180 6.37 -9.14 7.75
C LEU A 180 7.84 -9.57 7.85
N GLN A 181 8.09 -10.84 8.21
CA GLN A 181 9.45 -11.39 8.24
C GLN A 181 10.11 -11.35 6.86
N ASP A 182 9.38 -11.71 5.80
CA ASP A 182 9.89 -11.64 4.43
C ASP A 182 10.30 -10.20 4.08
N LEU A 183 9.41 -9.22 4.33
CA LEU A 183 9.69 -7.80 4.11
C LEU A 183 10.95 -7.34 4.84
N VAL A 184 11.02 -7.61 6.15
CA VAL A 184 12.15 -7.18 7.00
C VAL A 184 13.45 -7.85 6.58
N ASN A 185 13.43 -9.16 6.36
CA ASN A 185 14.62 -9.90 5.99
C ASN A 185 15.16 -9.53 4.62
N ARG A 186 14.26 -9.24 3.69
CA ARG A 186 14.59 -8.89 2.31
C ARG A 186 15.15 -7.48 2.20
N TYR A 187 14.51 -6.52 2.85
CA TYR A 187 14.81 -5.10 2.63
C TYR A 187 15.46 -4.41 3.82
N LYS A 188 15.43 -4.98 5.02
CA LYS A 188 16.07 -4.45 6.24
C LYS A 188 15.80 -2.95 6.45
N PRO A 189 14.53 -2.51 6.49
CA PRO A 189 14.19 -1.11 6.64
C PRO A 189 14.68 -0.54 7.98
N ASP A 190 14.93 0.76 8.04
CA ASP A 190 15.28 1.47 9.28
C ASP A 190 14.05 1.73 10.17
N LEU A 191 12.83 1.69 9.57
CA LEU A 191 11.55 2.00 10.21
C LEU A 191 10.43 1.14 9.63
N ILE A 192 9.51 0.63 10.50
CA ILE A 192 8.24 -0.01 10.14
C ILE A 192 7.11 0.66 10.94
#